data_34dc81bb079758bea37b75fecf4b301a
#
_entry.id   34dc81bb079758bea37b75fecf4b301a
#
_cell.length_a   1.000
_cell.length_b   1.000
_cell.length_c   1.000
_cell.angle_alpha   90.00
_cell.angle_beta   90.00
_cell.angle_gamma   90.00
#
_symmetry.space_group_name_H-M   'P 1'
#
loop_
_entity.id
_entity.type
_entity.pdbx_description
1 polymer ?
#
loop_
_entity_poly.entity_id
_entity_poly.type
_entity_poly.pdbx_seq_one_letter_code
_entity_poly.pdbx_strand_id
1 'polypeptide(L)'
;GLYTIGGSFWEFGEPDWEHTKYFMMFGVAEDHDSNPIKIGLGKLKTRGAKFVSINPVKTGYSAIADEWIGIRPGTDGLLVLAIIHELLKADQIDLDYLVRYTNAPWLVIQDEGAADHGLFARDAEGRPLSWNKAANSVAPALATDITPAVVGTFTLPDGRKAVPSFQLLAERYLDEEYSPDAV
;
A
#
# COMPACT_ATOMS: atom_id res chain seq x y z
N GLY A 1 14.48 0.24 3.98
CA GLY A 1 13.55 1.12 3.23
C GLY A 1 14.21 1.70 1.99
N LEU A 2 15.25 2.52 2.10
CA LEU A 2 15.91 3.17 0.96
C LEU A 2 16.38 2.19 -0.12
N TYR A 3 17.01 1.09 0.30
CA TYR A 3 17.45 0.05 -0.63
C TYR A 3 16.28 -0.61 -1.36
N THR A 4 15.18 -0.85 -0.66
CA THR A 4 14.00 -1.53 -1.20
C THR A 4 13.29 -0.70 -2.26
N ILE A 5 13.19 0.61 -2.06
CA ILE A 5 12.50 1.53 -2.98
C ILE A 5 13.42 2.16 -4.02
N GLY A 6 14.75 1.96 -3.91
CA GLY A 6 15.73 2.47 -4.87
C GLY A 6 15.93 3.99 -4.86
N GLY A 7 15.38 4.68 -3.86
CA GLY A 7 15.46 6.13 -3.72
C GLY A 7 16.42 6.59 -2.64
N SER A 8 16.65 7.90 -2.55
CA SER A 8 17.34 8.53 -1.44
C SER A 8 16.33 9.07 -0.41
N PHE A 9 16.80 9.32 0.80
CA PHE A 9 15.96 9.88 1.86
C PHE A 9 15.33 11.24 1.48
N TRP A 10 16.02 12.01 0.68
CA TRP A 10 15.61 13.35 0.27
C TRP A 10 14.56 13.37 -0.86
N GLU A 11 14.27 12.24 -1.46
CA GLU A 11 13.33 12.11 -2.58
C GLU A 11 11.89 11.80 -2.13
N PHE A 12 11.64 11.65 -0.84
CA PHE A 12 10.30 11.31 -0.32
C PHE A 12 9.30 12.47 -0.36
N GLY A 13 9.79 13.70 -0.52
CA GLY A 13 8.93 14.87 -0.51
C GLY A 13 8.29 15.17 0.85
N GLU A 14 7.31 16.04 0.85
CA GLU A 14 6.51 16.41 2.02
C GLU A 14 5.10 15.80 1.93
N PRO A 15 4.44 15.56 3.07
CA PRO A 15 3.01 15.26 3.09
C PRO A 15 2.21 16.37 2.41
N ASP A 16 1.12 16.00 1.74
CA ASP A 16 0.19 16.98 1.17
C ASP A 16 -0.62 17.65 2.30
N TRP A 17 -0.03 18.67 2.90
CA TRP A 17 -0.61 19.40 4.04
C TRP A 17 -1.92 20.12 3.70
N GLU A 18 -2.17 20.39 2.41
CA GLU A 18 -3.34 21.15 1.97
C GLU A 18 -4.57 20.27 1.70
N HIS A 19 -4.38 19.03 1.27
CA HIS A 19 -5.47 18.13 0.91
C HIS A 19 -5.67 16.96 1.88
N THR A 20 -4.68 16.66 2.72
CA THR A 20 -4.77 15.59 3.73
C THR A 20 -5.94 15.84 4.69
N LYS A 21 -6.81 14.85 4.84
CA LYS A 21 -7.98 14.86 5.75
C LYS A 21 -7.76 14.01 6.99
N TYR A 22 -6.90 13.02 6.90
CA TYR A 22 -6.56 12.09 7.97
C TYR A 22 -5.05 11.85 7.94
N PHE A 23 -4.38 12.11 9.05
CA PHE A 23 -2.93 12.00 9.16
C PHE A 23 -2.55 11.09 10.31
N MET A 24 -1.80 10.02 10.01
CA MET A 24 -1.26 9.08 10.98
C MET A 24 0.24 9.28 11.10
N MET A 25 0.72 9.52 12.31
CA MET A 25 2.14 9.69 12.60
C MET A 25 2.65 8.51 13.44
N PHE A 26 3.56 7.74 12.89
CA PHE A 26 4.15 6.57 13.53
C PHE A 26 5.52 6.88 14.11
N GLY A 27 5.71 6.63 15.40
CA GLY A 27 7.02 6.58 16.04
C GLY A 27 7.76 7.92 16.19
N VAL A 28 7.15 9.05 15.83
CA VAL A 28 7.77 10.35 15.99
C VAL A 28 7.62 10.80 17.44
N ALA A 29 8.71 10.71 18.19
CA ALA A 29 8.73 10.93 19.64
C ALA A 29 9.02 12.38 20.02
N GLU A 30 9.80 13.09 19.21
CA GLU A 30 10.42 14.31 19.63
C GLU A 30 9.76 15.58 19.12
N ASP A 31 9.68 16.52 20.03
CA ASP A 31 9.12 17.83 19.85
C ASP A 31 10.22 18.91 19.81
N HIS A 32 11.28 18.64 19.02
CA HIS A 32 12.37 19.61 18.88
C HIS A 32 11.97 20.83 18.06
N ASP A 33 12.46 21.98 18.43
CA ASP A 33 12.09 23.30 17.87
C ASP A 33 12.38 23.44 16.37
N SER A 34 13.28 22.64 15.83
CA SER A 34 13.68 22.66 14.42
C SER A 34 12.84 21.78 13.50
N ASN A 35 11.82 21.08 13.99
CA ASN A 35 11.05 20.16 13.18
C ASN A 35 9.93 20.88 12.40
N PRO A 36 10.02 20.99 11.05
CA PRO A 36 9.02 21.70 10.25
C PRO A 36 7.64 21.01 10.24
N ILE A 37 7.54 19.77 10.68
CA ILE A 37 6.29 19.02 10.74
C ILE A 37 5.23 19.71 11.63
N LYS A 38 5.65 20.47 12.63
CA LYS A 38 4.76 21.26 13.50
C LYS A 38 3.92 22.26 12.71
N ILE A 39 4.53 22.90 11.73
CA ILE A 39 3.86 23.89 10.86
C ILE A 39 2.79 23.16 10.04
N GLY A 40 3.14 22.01 9.46
CA GLY A 40 2.21 21.17 8.71
C GLY A 40 1.05 20.69 9.56
N LEU A 41 1.30 20.19 10.78
CA LEU A 41 0.26 19.76 11.72
C LEU A 41 -0.67 20.91 12.11
N GLY A 42 -0.13 22.11 12.32
CA GLY A 42 -0.93 23.31 12.58
C GLY A 42 -1.89 23.61 11.43
N LYS A 43 -1.42 23.54 10.19
CA LYS A 43 -2.25 23.70 8.98
C LYS A 43 -3.35 22.63 8.90
N LEU A 44 -3.02 21.37 9.14
CA LEU A 44 -3.98 20.26 9.14
C LEU A 44 -5.10 20.50 10.17
N LYS A 45 -4.75 20.80 11.40
CA LYS A 45 -5.73 21.02 12.49
C LYS A 45 -6.62 22.24 12.24
N THR A 46 -6.06 23.33 11.71
CA THR A 46 -6.84 24.53 11.37
C THR A 46 -7.91 24.22 10.32
N ARG A 47 -7.67 23.27 9.43
CA ARG A 47 -8.65 22.82 8.41
C ARG A 47 -9.61 21.74 8.91
N GLY A 48 -9.44 21.26 10.14
CA GLY A 48 -10.26 20.18 10.70
C GLY A 48 -9.88 18.77 10.23
N ALA A 49 -8.68 18.60 9.70
CA ALA A 49 -8.15 17.25 9.42
C ALA A 49 -7.88 16.49 10.72
N LYS A 50 -8.17 15.20 10.74
CA LYS A 50 -7.92 14.33 11.90
C LYS A 50 -6.44 13.96 11.96
N PHE A 51 -5.84 14.12 13.14
CA PHE A 51 -4.46 13.75 13.43
C PHE A 51 -4.42 12.64 14.47
N VAL A 52 -3.81 11.51 14.14
CA VAL A 52 -3.60 10.36 15.02
C VAL A 52 -2.11 10.17 15.26
N SER A 53 -1.73 10.12 16.54
CA SER A 53 -0.35 9.82 16.96
C SER A 53 -0.27 8.36 17.39
N ILE A 54 0.62 7.60 16.75
CA ILE A 54 0.85 6.18 17.03
C ILE A 54 2.26 6.05 17.60
N ASN A 55 2.35 5.77 18.90
CA ASN A 55 3.64 5.75 19.58
C ASN A 55 3.56 4.94 20.87
N PRO A 56 4.61 4.16 21.23
CA PRO A 56 4.66 3.45 22.51
C PRO A 56 4.54 4.36 23.73
N VAL A 57 5.02 5.59 23.63
CA VAL A 57 4.96 6.60 24.70
C VAL A 57 4.16 7.82 24.27
N LYS A 58 3.43 8.40 25.21
CA LYS A 58 2.69 9.63 24.97
C LYS A 58 3.66 10.82 25.00
N THR A 59 3.96 11.35 23.81
CA THR A 59 4.92 12.46 23.60
C THR A 59 4.23 13.81 23.40
N GLY A 60 5.00 14.87 23.13
CA GLY A 60 4.47 16.20 22.83
C GLY A 60 3.49 16.21 21.65
N TYR A 61 3.75 15.47 20.58
CA TYR A 61 2.82 15.34 19.45
C TYR A 61 1.51 14.65 19.84
N SER A 62 1.55 13.69 20.76
CA SER A 62 0.35 13.04 21.28
C SER A 62 -0.58 14.00 22.02
N ALA A 63 -0.02 15.08 22.61
CA ALA A 63 -0.81 16.07 23.33
C ALA A 63 -1.68 16.93 22.41
N ILE A 64 -1.29 17.09 21.13
CA ILE A 64 -2.04 17.85 20.12
C ILE A 64 -2.80 16.94 19.15
N ALA A 65 -2.61 15.64 19.23
CA ALA A 65 -3.33 14.66 18.43
C ALA A 65 -4.81 14.60 18.85
N ASP A 66 -5.69 14.31 17.91
CA ASP A 66 -7.10 14.04 18.19
C ASP A 66 -7.27 12.66 18.83
N GLU A 67 -6.31 11.76 18.56
CA GLU A 67 -6.27 10.43 19.12
C GLU A 67 -4.81 9.96 19.28
N TRP A 68 -4.53 9.25 20.36
CA TRP A 68 -3.25 8.58 20.57
C TRP A 68 -3.47 7.08 20.70
N ILE A 69 -2.75 6.32 19.87
CA ILE A 69 -2.74 4.86 19.91
C ILE A 69 -1.42 4.42 20.55
N GLY A 70 -1.51 3.85 21.75
CA GLY A 70 -0.37 3.27 22.46
C GLY A 70 -0.01 1.92 21.85
N ILE A 71 1.04 1.88 21.06
CA ILE A 71 1.46 0.67 20.35
C ILE A 71 2.60 -0.02 21.10
N ARG A 72 2.62 -1.36 21.09
CA ARG A 72 3.77 -2.13 21.56
C ARG A 72 4.93 -1.96 20.57
N PRO A 73 6.17 -1.66 21.03
CA PRO A 73 7.33 -1.57 20.13
C PRO A 73 7.49 -2.80 19.25
N GLY A 74 7.67 -2.57 17.95
CA GLY A 74 7.84 -3.63 16.94
C GLY A 74 6.54 -4.19 16.36
N THR A 75 5.35 -3.65 16.73
CA THR A 75 4.07 -4.10 16.18
C THR A 75 3.40 -3.10 15.23
N ASP A 76 4.11 -2.06 14.79
CA ASP A 76 3.59 -1.06 13.85
C ASP A 76 3.08 -1.71 12.56
N GLY A 77 3.81 -2.70 12.04
CA GLY A 77 3.41 -3.46 10.86
C GLY A 77 2.09 -4.21 11.07
N LEU A 78 1.88 -4.80 12.24
CA LEU A 78 0.63 -5.52 12.55
C LEU A 78 -0.56 -4.57 12.57
N LEU A 79 -0.42 -3.38 13.18
CA LEU A 79 -1.48 -2.37 13.14
C LEU A 79 -1.82 -1.97 11.71
N VAL A 80 -0.82 -1.76 10.84
CA VAL A 80 -1.05 -1.43 9.43
C VAL A 80 -1.75 -2.57 8.71
N LEU A 81 -1.38 -3.83 8.97
CA LEU A 81 -2.00 -5.01 8.37
C LEU A 81 -3.46 -5.18 8.84
N ALA A 82 -3.76 -4.93 10.11
CA ALA A 82 -5.12 -4.92 10.62
C ALA A 82 -5.99 -3.83 9.95
N ILE A 83 -5.43 -2.64 9.72
CA ILE A 83 -6.12 -1.59 8.97
C ILE A 83 -6.39 -2.04 7.53
N ILE A 84 -5.41 -2.66 6.86
CA ILE A 84 -5.57 -3.20 5.50
C ILE A 84 -6.66 -4.28 5.47
N HIS A 85 -6.69 -5.19 6.45
CA HIS A 85 -7.73 -6.22 6.59
C HIS A 85 -9.13 -5.59 6.61
N GLU A 86 -9.34 -4.59 7.47
CA GLU A 86 -10.63 -3.91 7.59
C GLU A 86 -11.02 -3.13 6.32
N LEU A 87 -10.08 -2.48 5.65
CA LEU A 87 -10.33 -1.79 4.38
C LEU A 87 -10.72 -2.77 3.27
N LEU A 88 -10.03 -3.91 3.17
CA LEU A 88 -10.37 -4.98 2.22
C LEU A 88 -11.75 -5.58 2.51
N LYS A 89 -12.03 -5.88 3.78
CA LYS A 89 -13.31 -6.45 4.25
C LYS A 89 -14.50 -5.51 4.00
N ALA A 90 -14.26 -4.21 4.15
CA ALA A 90 -15.27 -3.17 3.90
C ALA A 90 -15.38 -2.74 2.44
N ASP A 91 -14.59 -3.33 1.52
CA ASP A 91 -14.49 -2.93 0.10
C ASP A 91 -14.20 -1.42 -0.09
N GLN A 92 -13.40 -0.86 0.83
CA GLN A 92 -12.98 0.54 0.80
C GLN A 92 -11.63 0.69 0.10
N ILE A 93 -11.58 0.31 -1.16
CA ILE A 93 -10.36 0.25 -1.97
C ILE A 93 -10.48 1.19 -3.16
N ASP A 94 -9.53 2.10 -3.31
CA ASP A 94 -9.39 2.91 -4.52
C ASP A 94 -8.68 2.10 -5.61
N LEU A 95 -9.45 1.26 -6.31
CA LEU A 95 -8.92 0.41 -7.39
C LEU A 95 -8.38 1.22 -8.56
N ASP A 96 -8.93 2.38 -8.85
CA ASP A 96 -8.45 3.25 -9.94
C ASP A 96 -7.05 3.77 -9.63
N TYR A 97 -6.83 4.18 -8.38
CA TYR A 97 -5.49 4.57 -7.91
C TYR A 97 -4.52 3.39 -7.96
N LEU A 98 -4.90 2.23 -7.42
CA LEU A 98 -4.05 1.05 -7.39
C LEU A 98 -3.64 0.58 -8.79
N VAL A 99 -4.59 0.57 -9.72
CA VAL A 99 -4.33 0.21 -11.13
C VAL A 99 -3.37 1.19 -11.80
N ARG A 100 -3.52 2.48 -11.53
CA ARG A 100 -2.77 3.53 -12.22
C ARG A 100 -1.35 3.70 -11.66
N TYR A 101 -1.16 3.58 -10.36
CA TYR A 101 0.07 4.02 -9.69
C TYR A 101 0.84 2.90 -8.99
N THR A 102 0.35 1.66 -9.05
CA THR A 102 0.99 0.52 -8.37
C THR A 102 1.12 -0.69 -9.30
N ASN A 103 1.73 -1.74 -8.77
CA ASN A 103 1.81 -3.03 -9.45
C ASN A 103 0.58 -3.94 -9.21
N ALA A 104 -0.50 -3.42 -8.64
CA ALA A 104 -1.71 -4.17 -8.35
C ALA A 104 -2.23 -5.03 -9.53
N PRO A 105 -2.25 -4.54 -10.79
CA PRO A 105 -2.71 -5.33 -11.93
C PRO A 105 -1.62 -6.23 -12.56
N TRP A 106 -0.38 -6.23 -12.05
CA TRP A 106 0.68 -7.03 -12.66
C TRP A 106 0.46 -8.51 -12.38
N LEU A 107 0.63 -9.33 -13.40
CA LEU A 107 0.44 -10.77 -13.31
C LEU A 107 1.62 -11.44 -12.61
N VAL A 108 1.31 -12.27 -11.62
CA VAL A 108 2.26 -13.13 -10.89
C VAL A 108 2.04 -14.56 -11.32
N ILE A 109 3.10 -15.22 -11.71
CA ILE A 109 3.08 -16.62 -12.19
C ILE A 109 2.72 -17.56 -11.05
N GLN A 110 1.68 -18.36 -11.23
CA GLN A 110 1.17 -19.36 -10.29
C GLN A 110 1.30 -20.76 -10.88
N ASP A 111 2.54 -21.15 -11.16
CA ASP A 111 2.89 -22.47 -11.69
C ASP A 111 4.02 -23.04 -10.82
N GLU A 112 3.67 -23.93 -9.88
CA GLU A 112 4.60 -24.48 -8.89
C GLU A 112 5.78 -25.25 -9.52
N GLY A 113 5.63 -25.71 -10.77
CA GLY A 113 6.69 -26.39 -11.50
C GLY A 113 7.66 -25.45 -12.23
N ALA A 114 7.33 -24.18 -12.35
CA ALA A 114 8.14 -23.20 -13.07
C ALA A 114 9.21 -22.56 -12.17
N ALA A 115 10.39 -22.32 -12.73
CA ALA A 115 11.49 -21.65 -12.00
C ALA A 115 11.17 -20.20 -11.63
N ASP A 116 10.20 -19.59 -12.28
CA ASP A 116 9.71 -18.24 -12.06
C ASP A 116 8.36 -18.18 -11.32
N HIS A 117 7.94 -19.27 -10.66
CA HIS A 117 6.79 -19.26 -9.76
C HIS A 117 6.90 -18.15 -8.72
N GLY A 118 5.83 -17.39 -8.54
CA GLY A 118 5.78 -16.26 -7.60
C GLY A 118 6.42 -14.96 -8.13
N LEU A 119 7.03 -14.98 -9.32
CA LEU A 119 7.59 -13.78 -9.94
C LEU A 119 6.58 -13.13 -10.89
N PHE A 120 6.80 -11.83 -11.18
CA PHE A 120 6.00 -11.15 -12.18
C PHE A 120 6.23 -11.70 -13.59
N ALA A 121 5.15 -12.01 -14.29
CA ALA A 121 5.19 -12.33 -15.70
C ALA A 121 5.70 -11.15 -16.52
N ARG A 122 6.64 -11.42 -17.44
CA ARG A 122 7.28 -10.41 -18.29
C ARG A 122 7.27 -10.83 -19.74
N ASP A 123 7.26 -9.85 -20.64
CA ASP A 123 7.48 -10.08 -22.07
C ASP A 123 8.97 -10.27 -22.41
N ALA A 124 9.27 -10.44 -23.70
CA ALA A 124 10.62 -10.63 -24.20
C ALA A 124 11.55 -9.42 -23.95
N GLU A 125 10.98 -8.22 -23.80
CA GLU A 125 11.68 -6.98 -23.49
C GLU A 125 11.82 -6.74 -21.98
N GLY A 126 11.33 -7.68 -21.14
CA GLY A 126 11.40 -7.60 -19.67
C GLY A 126 10.33 -6.72 -19.05
N ARG A 127 9.35 -6.23 -19.81
CA ARG A 127 8.25 -5.39 -19.29
C ARG A 127 7.24 -6.27 -18.55
N PRO A 128 6.72 -5.82 -17.38
CA PRO A 128 5.70 -6.58 -16.66
C PRO A 128 4.40 -6.65 -17.48
N LEU A 129 3.67 -7.73 -17.30
CA LEU A 129 2.42 -8.02 -17.97
C LEU A 129 1.21 -7.83 -17.06
N SER A 130 0.09 -7.38 -17.63
CA SER A 130 -1.24 -7.39 -17.06
C SER A 130 -2.23 -8.08 -17.99
N TRP A 131 -3.39 -8.48 -17.45
CA TRP A 131 -4.49 -8.98 -18.26
C TRP A 131 -5.39 -7.83 -18.68
N ASN A 132 -5.49 -7.56 -19.99
CA ASN A 132 -6.42 -6.60 -20.54
C ASN A 132 -7.81 -7.22 -20.67
N LYS A 133 -8.76 -6.79 -19.86
CA LYS A 133 -10.15 -7.30 -19.88
C LYS A 133 -10.87 -7.04 -21.21
N ALA A 134 -10.60 -5.90 -21.83
CA ALA A 134 -11.26 -5.51 -23.07
C ALA A 134 -10.82 -6.37 -24.26
N ALA A 135 -9.53 -6.70 -24.35
CA ALA A 135 -8.97 -7.52 -25.40
C ALA A 135 -8.96 -9.03 -25.07
N ASN A 136 -9.25 -9.39 -23.82
CA ASN A 136 -9.17 -10.75 -23.28
C ASN A 136 -7.81 -11.40 -23.54
N SER A 137 -6.73 -10.66 -23.31
CA SER A 137 -5.35 -11.08 -23.58
C SER A 137 -4.36 -10.35 -22.68
N VAL A 138 -3.13 -10.87 -22.63
CA VAL A 138 -2.04 -10.18 -21.96
C VAL A 138 -1.62 -8.91 -22.70
N ALA A 139 -1.20 -7.90 -21.96
CA ALA A 139 -0.64 -6.68 -22.51
C ALA A 139 0.47 -6.15 -21.56
N PRO A 140 1.39 -5.31 -22.05
CA PRO A 140 2.33 -4.63 -21.16
C PRO A 140 1.58 -3.84 -20.08
N ALA A 141 1.95 -4.04 -18.83
CA ALA A 141 1.20 -3.50 -17.67
C ALA A 141 1.17 -1.94 -17.61
N LEU A 142 2.14 -1.30 -18.25
CA LEU A 142 2.25 0.16 -18.29
C LEU A 142 1.64 0.77 -19.57
N ALA A 143 0.96 -0.02 -20.40
CA ALA A 143 0.23 0.51 -21.55
C ALA A 143 -0.97 1.35 -21.09
N THR A 144 -1.21 2.46 -21.76
CA THR A 144 -2.24 3.45 -21.37
C THR A 144 -3.63 3.15 -21.92
N ASP A 145 -3.72 2.24 -22.90
CA ASP A 145 -4.93 1.89 -23.66
C ASP A 145 -5.53 0.54 -23.24
N ILE A 146 -5.21 0.06 -22.05
CA ILE A 146 -5.71 -1.21 -21.51
C ILE A 146 -6.69 -0.99 -20.36
N THR A 147 -7.56 -1.99 -20.16
CA THR A 147 -8.41 -2.10 -18.98
C THR A 147 -7.93 -3.30 -18.16
N PRO A 148 -6.97 -3.11 -17.25
CA PRO A 148 -6.35 -4.23 -16.57
C PRO A 148 -7.27 -4.90 -15.57
N ALA A 149 -7.11 -6.21 -15.41
CA ALA A 149 -7.76 -6.98 -14.34
C ALA A 149 -6.93 -6.85 -13.04
N VAL A 150 -7.62 -6.82 -11.91
CA VAL A 150 -7.02 -6.87 -10.56
C VAL A 150 -7.38 -8.15 -9.82
N VAL A 151 -8.32 -8.93 -10.36
CA VAL A 151 -8.70 -10.26 -9.88
C VAL A 151 -8.94 -11.19 -11.07
N GLY A 152 -8.80 -12.49 -10.85
CA GLY A 152 -8.97 -13.54 -11.84
C GLY A 152 -7.72 -14.38 -12.01
N THR A 153 -7.91 -15.59 -12.56
CA THR A 153 -6.82 -16.48 -12.94
C THR A 153 -6.76 -16.56 -14.46
N PHE A 154 -5.60 -16.25 -15.02
CA PHE A 154 -5.40 -16.13 -16.45
C PHE A 154 -4.36 -17.15 -16.93
N THR A 155 -4.48 -17.54 -18.20
CA THR A 155 -3.49 -18.39 -18.85
C THR A 155 -2.63 -17.54 -19.77
N LEU A 156 -1.34 -17.54 -19.53
CA LEU A 156 -0.36 -16.87 -20.37
C LEU A 156 -0.24 -17.55 -21.75
N PRO A 157 0.31 -16.89 -22.79
CA PRO A 157 0.49 -17.48 -24.10
C PRO A 157 1.31 -18.76 -24.12
N ASP A 158 2.19 -18.96 -23.15
CA ASP A 158 3.01 -20.16 -22.97
C ASP A 158 2.34 -21.27 -22.14
N GLY A 159 1.08 -21.07 -21.75
CA GLY A 159 0.26 -22.03 -21.00
C GLY A 159 0.34 -21.94 -19.48
N ARG A 160 1.27 -21.15 -18.91
CA ARG A 160 1.37 -20.96 -17.44
C ARG A 160 0.17 -20.20 -16.89
N LYS A 161 -0.16 -20.49 -15.64
CA LYS A 161 -1.20 -19.73 -14.91
C LYS A 161 -0.59 -18.51 -14.24
N ALA A 162 -1.35 -17.41 -14.23
CA ALA A 162 -0.97 -16.19 -13.54
C ALA A 162 -2.20 -15.49 -12.97
N VAL A 163 -1.98 -14.76 -11.87
CA VAL A 163 -3.01 -13.95 -11.19
C VAL A 163 -2.48 -12.53 -10.94
N PRO A 164 -3.34 -11.50 -10.89
CA PRO A 164 -2.91 -10.17 -10.49
C PRO A 164 -2.35 -10.14 -9.07
N SER A 165 -1.32 -9.33 -8.83
CA SER A 165 -0.68 -9.25 -7.52
C SER A 165 -1.63 -8.72 -6.44
N PHE A 166 -2.59 -7.86 -6.79
CA PHE A 166 -3.62 -7.40 -5.86
C PHE A 166 -4.47 -8.54 -5.31
N GLN A 167 -4.84 -9.51 -6.15
CA GLN A 167 -5.60 -10.68 -5.69
C GLN A 167 -4.84 -11.47 -4.62
N LEU A 168 -3.55 -11.74 -4.85
CA LEU A 168 -2.71 -12.46 -3.88
C LEU A 168 -2.58 -11.69 -2.55
N LEU A 169 -2.46 -10.37 -2.64
CA LEU A 169 -2.44 -9.50 -1.46
C LEU A 169 -3.78 -9.57 -0.71
N ALA A 170 -4.90 -9.43 -1.43
CA ALA A 170 -6.22 -9.45 -0.82
C ALA A 170 -6.54 -10.82 -0.18
N GLU A 171 -6.26 -11.92 -0.87
CA GLU A 171 -6.44 -13.28 -0.35
C GLU A 171 -5.64 -13.50 0.93
N ARG A 172 -4.38 -13.00 0.98
CA ARG A 172 -3.54 -13.12 2.15
C ARG A 172 -4.05 -12.29 3.34
N TYR A 173 -4.36 -11.01 3.11
CA TYR A 173 -4.67 -10.09 4.21
C TYR A 173 -6.15 -10.05 4.60
N LEU A 174 -7.01 -10.79 3.91
CA LEU A 174 -8.35 -11.13 4.39
C LEU A 174 -8.37 -12.32 5.36
N ASP A 175 -7.23 -13.01 5.55
CA ASP A 175 -7.13 -14.05 6.55
C ASP A 175 -7.35 -13.48 7.95
N GLU A 176 -8.07 -14.21 8.80
CA GLU A 176 -8.41 -13.78 10.17
C GLU A 176 -7.18 -13.56 11.06
N GLU A 177 -6.02 -14.10 10.70
CA GLU A 177 -4.76 -13.84 11.43
C GLU A 177 -4.32 -12.34 11.37
N TYR A 178 -4.86 -11.58 10.41
CA TYR A 178 -4.61 -10.13 10.26
C TYR A 178 -5.77 -9.27 10.75
N SER A 179 -6.80 -9.86 11.30
CA SER A 179 -7.92 -9.10 11.86
C SER A 179 -7.50 -8.29 13.10
N PRO A 180 -8.20 -7.19 13.43
CA PRO A 180 -7.93 -6.42 14.64
C PRO A 180 -8.03 -7.23 15.94
N ASP A 181 -8.78 -8.32 15.95
CA ASP A 181 -8.94 -9.19 17.12
C ASP A 181 -7.77 -10.16 17.28
N ALA A 182 -7.01 -10.43 16.22
CA ALA A 182 -5.89 -11.36 16.21
C ALA A 182 -4.53 -10.68 16.48
N VAL A 183 -4.38 -9.37 16.22
CA VAL A 183 -3.12 -8.60 16.32
C VAL A 183 -3.13 -7.53 17.46
#